data_80a4aabd2aee5d7c4566230cd721568d
#
_entry.id   80a4aabd2aee5d7c4566230cd721568d
#
_cell.length_a   1.000
_cell.length_b   1.000
_cell.length_c   1.000
_cell.angle_alpha   90.00
_cell.angle_beta   90.00
_cell.angle_gamma   90.00
#
_symmetry.space_group_name_H-M   'P 1'
#
loop_
_entity.id
_entity.type
_entity.pdbx_description
1 polymer ?
#
loop_
_entity_poly.entity_id
_entity_poly.type
_entity_poly.pdbx_seq_one_letter_code
_entity_poly.pdbx_strand_id
1 'polypeptide(L)'
;MPDFVRVTYGQTGESQKQNGMGMRAMQARAYSERGSQYLLVKAPPASGKSRALMFIGLDKLQNQGIRKVIVAVPERSIGASFRSMKLKDHGFFRDWEVEDEWNLCTPGDEGKVGKFQAFMSSEAEVMVCTHATLRFAYDKIGAEPFANCVLAVDEFHHASADADSRLGEVVRGLMADGRAHIVAMTGSYFRGDSIPVLRPEDEEKFTRVSYTYYEQLNGYTYLKSLGIGYHFYRGRYLDAITEVLDPDKKTIIHIPSVNATESTKVKYVEVDRILDHLGEVISTDQETGLHLVRHKSGKLLKVADLVEDDAKTRDRVMETLRNISGADDVDYHHCARDGQGGI
;
A
#
# COMPACT_ATOMS: atom_id res chain seq x y z
N MET A 1 22.32 -10.24 -16.99
CA MET A 1 21.75 -9.01 -17.58
C MET A 1 22.58 -7.82 -17.16
N PRO A 2 22.99 -6.91 -18.07
CA PRO A 2 23.65 -5.67 -17.65
C PRO A 2 22.66 -4.77 -16.92
N ASP A 3 23.09 -4.15 -15.82
CA ASP A 3 22.29 -3.13 -15.13
C ASP A 3 22.23 -1.85 -15.99
N PHE A 4 21.04 -1.36 -16.29
CA PHE A 4 20.86 -0.04 -16.93
C PHE A 4 21.05 1.09 -15.93
N VAL A 5 20.68 0.86 -14.70
CA VAL A 5 20.86 1.80 -13.60
C VAL A 5 21.45 1.04 -12.42
N ARG A 6 22.51 1.60 -11.82
CA ARG A 6 23.09 1.09 -10.59
C ARG A 6 23.25 2.24 -9.60
N VAL A 7 22.60 2.11 -8.46
CA VAL A 7 22.64 3.10 -7.38
C VAL A 7 23.24 2.46 -6.14
N THR A 8 24.17 3.15 -5.50
CA THR A 8 24.76 2.76 -4.22
C THR A 8 24.18 3.65 -3.12
N TYR A 9 23.86 3.07 -1.97
CA TYR A 9 23.24 3.74 -0.86
C TYR A 9 24.16 3.85 0.35
N GLY A 10 23.98 4.93 1.14
CA GLY A 10 24.82 5.24 2.29
C GLY A 10 24.54 4.42 3.55
N GLN A 11 23.50 3.60 3.56
CA GLN A 11 23.12 2.74 4.70
C GLN A 11 23.03 3.50 6.04
N THR A 12 22.48 4.71 6.02
CA THR A 12 22.52 5.64 7.16
C THR A 12 21.61 5.22 8.33
N GLY A 13 20.67 4.31 8.12
CA GLY A 13 19.67 3.91 9.11
C GLY A 13 18.59 4.97 9.41
N GLU A 14 18.68 6.16 8.84
CA GLU A 14 17.83 7.30 9.17
C GLU A 14 16.34 7.09 8.84
N SER A 15 16.03 6.34 7.75
CA SER A 15 14.63 6.07 7.38
C SER A 15 13.92 5.13 8.36
N GLN A 16 14.66 4.44 9.24
CA GLN A 16 14.14 3.52 10.25
C GLN A 16 14.13 4.11 11.66
N LYS A 17 14.94 5.13 11.92
CA LYS A 17 14.99 5.81 13.22
C LYS A 17 13.68 6.51 13.53
N GLN A 18 13.29 6.46 14.80
CA GLN A 18 12.13 7.18 15.33
C GLN A 18 12.60 8.32 16.24
N ASN A 19 11.91 9.44 16.17
CA ASN A 19 12.08 10.54 17.12
C ASN A 19 11.36 10.26 18.45
N GLY A 20 11.42 11.19 19.40
CA GLY A 20 10.77 11.08 20.72
C GLY A 20 9.24 10.93 20.69
N MET A 21 8.60 11.18 19.56
CA MET A 21 7.16 10.96 19.35
C MET A 21 6.87 9.67 18.56
N GLY A 22 7.86 8.81 18.34
CA GLY A 22 7.71 7.57 17.59
C GLY A 22 7.60 7.73 16.06
N MET A 23 7.97 8.89 15.53
CA MET A 23 7.87 9.20 14.10
C MET A 23 9.19 8.94 13.38
N ARG A 24 9.15 8.24 12.25
CA ARG A 24 10.26 8.16 11.28
C ARG A 24 10.41 9.49 10.54
N ALA A 25 11.53 9.69 9.86
CA ALA A 25 11.86 10.94 9.14
C ALA A 25 10.74 11.44 8.22
N MET A 26 10.16 10.56 7.37
CA MET A 26 9.04 10.91 6.49
C MET A 26 7.82 11.35 7.30
N GLN A 27 7.49 10.64 8.37
CA GLN A 27 6.33 10.91 9.22
C GLN A 27 6.50 12.26 9.95
N ALA A 28 7.69 12.53 10.50
CA ALA A 28 7.99 13.81 11.14
C ALA A 28 7.90 14.98 10.15
N ARG A 29 8.41 14.80 8.92
CA ARG A 29 8.29 15.80 7.85
C ARG A 29 6.82 16.07 7.47
N ALA A 30 6.01 15.03 7.35
CA ALA A 30 4.58 15.22 7.08
C ALA A 30 3.85 15.87 8.26
N TYR A 31 4.21 15.49 9.48
CA TYR A 31 3.63 16.04 10.70
C TYR A 31 3.99 17.51 10.93
N SER A 32 5.15 17.99 10.46
CA SER A 32 5.49 19.42 10.55
C SER A 32 4.48 20.32 9.82
N GLU A 33 3.87 19.79 8.76
CA GLU A 33 2.86 20.50 7.96
C GLU A 33 1.40 20.21 8.37
N ARG A 34 1.19 19.61 9.55
CA ARG A 34 -0.13 19.19 10.06
C ARG A 34 -1.16 20.32 10.18
N GLY A 35 -0.69 21.59 10.29
CA GLY A 35 -1.55 22.76 10.33
C GLY A 35 -2.24 23.09 9.00
N SER A 36 -1.73 22.57 7.88
CA SER A 36 -2.29 22.86 6.56
C SER A 36 -3.71 22.32 6.42
N GLN A 37 -4.61 23.13 5.86
CA GLN A 37 -5.98 22.70 5.57
C GLN A 37 -5.97 21.62 4.48
N TYR A 38 -5.18 21.81 3.44
CA TYR A 38 -4.98 20.83 2.37
C TYR A 38 -3.51 20.40 2.36
N LEU A 39 -3.26 19.13 2.59
CA LEU A 39 -1.92 18.54 2.68
C LEU A 39 -1.79 17.37 1.70
N LEU A 40 -0.78 17.40 0.83
CA LEU A 40 -0.46 16.34 -0.10
C LEU A 40 0.90 15.73 0.25
N VAL A 41 0.89 14.47 0.69
CA VAL A 41 2.08 13.69 1.04
C VAL A 41 2.42 12.71 -0.08
N LYS A 42 3.52 12.95 -0.76
CA LYS A 42 4.10 12.08 -1.80
C LYS A 42 5.26 11.30 -1.18
N ALA A 43 5.06 10.01 -0.91
CA ALA A 43 6.09 9.19 -0.28
C ALA A 43 5.97 7.72 -0.74
N PRO A 44 7.10 7.00 -0.89
CA PRO A 44 7.11 5.63 -1.40
C PRO A 44 6.25 4.67 -0.58
N PRO A 45 5.88 3.50 -1.13
CA PRO A 45 5.36 2.39 -0.33
C PRO A 45 6.28 2.06 0.85
N ALA A 46 5.71 1.53 1.93
CA ALA A 46 6.42 1.18 3.17
C ALA A 46 7.15 2.35 3.89
N SER A 47 7.01 3.60 3.45
CA SER A 47 7.54 4.78 4.16
C SER A 47 6.80 5.09 5.47
N GLY A 48 5.64 4.46 5.71
CA GLY A 48 4.82 4.68 6.91
C GLY A 48 3.76 5.78 6.75
N LYS A 49 3.24 5.99 5.54
CA LYS A 49 2.20 6.98 5.22
C LYS A 49 0.96 6.86 6.12
N SER A 50 0.42 5.64 6.27
CA SER A 50 -0.78 5.42 7.10
C SER A 50 -0.59 5.89 8.54
N ARG A 51 0.60 5.62 9.13
CA ARG A 51 0.92 6.09 10.49
C ARG A 51 1.14 7.60 10.55
N ALA A 52 1.70 8.22 9.50
CA ALA A 52 1.81 9.67 9.40
C ALA A 52 0.42 10.33 9.44
N LEU A 53 -0.55 9.75 8.73
CA LEU A 53 -1.93 10.20 8.72
C LEU A 53 -2.57 10.11 10.11
N MET A 54 -2.32 9.01 10.85
CA MET A 54 -2.83 8.88 12.23
C MET A 54 -2.31 10.01 13.12
N PHE A 55 -1.01 10.31 13.08
CA PHE A 55 -0.42 11.41 13.82
C PHE A 55 -1.06 12.76 13.46
N ILE A 56 -1.23 13.04 12.18
CA ILE A 56 -1.82 14.29 11.69
C ILE A 56 -3.29 14.37 12.07
N GLY A 57 -4.05 13.29 11.87
CA GLY A 57 -5.47 13.24 12.22
C GLY A 57 -5.73 13.49 13.70
N LEU A 58 -4.94 12.86 14.57
CA LEU A 58 -5.06 13.05 16.01
C LEU A 58 -4.69 14.46 16.46
N ASP A 59 -3.67 15.07 15.85
CA ASP A 59 -3.33 16.48 16.14
C ASP A 59 -4.46 17.41 15.71
N LYS A 60 -5.06 17.18 14.55
CA LYS A 60 -6.18 17.98 14.06
C LYS A 60 -7.40 17.87 14.98
N LEU A 61 -7.73 16.67 15.46
CA LEU A 61 -8.79 16.47 16.46
C LEU A 61 -8.50 17.22 17.76
N GLN A 62 -7.28 17.13 18.26
CA GLN A 62 -6.92 17.67 19.57
C GLN A 62 -6.72 19.20 19.56
N ASN A 63 -6.11 19.75 18.49
CA ASN A 63 -5.53 21.09 18.51
C ASN A 63 -6.12 22.05 17.47
N GLN A 64 -6.93 21.56 16.51
CA GLN A 64 -7.33 22.36 15.35
C GLN A 64 -8.86 22.49 15.18
N GLY A 65 -9.64 22.12 16.19
CA GLY A 65 -11.11 22.23 16.15
C GLY A 65 -11.79 21.26 15.18
N ILE A 66 -11.07 20.25 14.71
CA ILE A 66 -11.63 19.19 13.90
C ILE A 66 -12.41 18.22 14.79
N ARG A 67 -13.60 17.85 14.35
CA ARG A 67 -14.48 16.96 15.11
C ARG A 67 -14.41 15.50 14.65
N LYS A 68 -14.02 15.24 13.40
CA LYS A 68 -13.97 13.88 12.84
C LYS A 68 -12.82 13.71 11.86
N VAL A 69 -12.26 12.49 11.84
CA VAL A 69 -11.30 12.04 10.83
C VAL A 69 -11.92 10.86 10.06
N ILE A 70 -12.08 11.05 8.77
CA ILE A 70 -12.61 10.04 7.84
C ILE A 70 -11.47 9.57 6.95
N VAL A 71 -11.05 8.33 7.13
CA VAL A 71 -10.01 7.70 6.31
C VAL A 71 -10.67 6.95 5.16
N ALA A 72 -10.35 7.34 3.95
CA ALA A 72 -10.82 6.68 2.73
C ALA A 72 -9.68 5.93 2.05
N VAL A 73 -9.85 4.63 1.85
CA VAL A 73 -8.86 3.72 1.24
C VAL A 73 -9.42 3.14 -0.07
N PRO A 74 -8.56 2.75 -1.04
CA PRO A 74 -9.06 2.21 -2.31
C PRO A 74 -9.78 0.87 -2.12
N GLU A 75 -9.28 0.01 -1.24
CA GLU A 75 -9.77 -1.36 -1.03
C GLU A 75 -9.90 -1.70 0.45
N ARG A 76 -10.74 -2.69 0.78
CA ARG A 76 -10.99 -3.13 2.16
C ARG A 76 -9.74 -3.67 2.85
N SER A 77 -8.90 -4.39 2.12
CA SER A 77 -7.63 -4.96 2.61
C SER A 77 -6.70 -3.89 3.17
N ILE A 78 -6.64 -2.72 2.54
CA ILE A 78 -5.82 -1.58 2.96
C ILE A 78 -6.36 -0.95 4.24
N GLY A 79 -7.67 -1.05 4.49
CA GLY A 79 -8.27 -0.59 5.74
C GLY A 79 -7.65 -1.21 7.00
N ALA A 80 -7.07 -2.41 6.88
CA ALA A 80 -6.34 -3.04 7.97
C ALA A 80 -5.13 -2.22 8.46
N SER A 81 -4.54 -1.40 7.61
CA SER A 81 -3.42 -0.50 7.96
C SER A 81 -3.83 0.63 8.90
N PHE A 82 -5.14 0.87 9.05
CA PHE A 82 -5.70 1.93 9.89
C PHE A 82 -6.44 1.40 11.12
N ARG A 83 -6.20 0.15 11.53
CA ARG A 83 -6.71 -0.39 12.79
C ARG A 83 -6.16 0.39 13.99
N SER A 84 -6.84 0.25 15.12
CA SER A 84 -6.41 0.84 16.40
C SER A 84 -4.93 0.55 16.69
N MET A 85 -4.20 1.57 17.13
CA MET A 85 -2.76 1.50 17.36
C MET A 85 -2.37 2.26 18.62
N LYS A 86 -1.54 1.64 19.48
CA LYS A 86 -1.01 2.23 20.70
C LYS A 86 0.17 3.15 20.39
N LEU A 87 -0.13 4.40 20.01
CA LEU A 87 0.88 5.39 19.66
C LEU A 87 1.55 6.00 20.89
N LYS A 88 0.86 5.99 22.05
CA LYS A 88 1.43 6.43 23.34
C LYS A 88 2.65 5.60 23.74
N ASP A 89 2.67 4.31 23.44
CA ASP A 89 3.80 3.42 23.72
C ASP A 89 5.07 3.84 22.97
N HIS A 90 4.93 4.68 21.94
CA HIS A 90 6.03 5.24 21.15
C HIS A 90 6.29 6.73 21.43
N GLY A 91 5.64 7.30 22.45
CA GLY A 91 5.85 8.70 22.87
C GLY A 91 4.91 9.72 22.23
N PHE A 92 3.88 9.30 21.51
CA PHE A 92 2.87 10.23 21.03
C PHE A 92 1.85 10.57 22.14
N PHE A 93 1.14 11.68 22.03
CA PHE A 93 0.26 12.15 23.12
C PHE A 93 -1.06 11.37 23.23
N ARG A 94 -1.49 10.68 22.15
CA ARG A 94 -2.79 9.98 22.07
C ARG A 94 -2.68 8.72 21.23
N ASP A 95 -3.47 7.68 21.59
CA ASP A 95 -3.63 6.48 20.78
C ASP A 95 -4.58 6.71 19.60
N TRP A 96 -4.34 6.00 18.51
CA TRP A 96 -5.27 5.92 17.39
C TRP A 96 -6.30 4.84 17.68
N GLU A 97 -7.56 5.20 17.78
CA GLU A 97 -8.64 4.30 18.11
C GLU A 97 -9.71 4.34 17.03
N VAL A 98 -10.05 3.17 16.51
CA VAL A 98 -11.15 2.96 15.54
C VAL A 98 -12.04 1.89 16.14
N GLU A 99 -13.25 2.26 16.50
CA GLU A 99 -14.27 1.31 16.96
C GLU A 99 -14.68 0.39 15.80
N ASP A 100 -14.94 -0.89 16.09
CA ASP A 100 -15.30 -1.89 15.07
C ASP A 100 -16.52 -1.48 14.23
N GLU A 101 -17.47 -0.78 14.84
CA GLU A 101 -18.67 -0.27 14.18
C GLU A 101 -18.32 0.73 13.08
N TRP A 102 -17.27 1.53 13.27
CA TRP A 102 -16.86 2.60 12.35
C TRP A 102 -15.74 2.16 11.40
N ASN A 103 -15.34 0.91 11.46
CA ASN A 103 -14.48 0.31 10.44
C ASN A 103 -15.33 -0.29 9.31
N LEU A 104 -15.67 0.50 8.31
CA LEU A 104 -16.50 0.07 7.19
C LEU A 104 -15.74 -0.75 6.14
N CYS A 105 -14.47 -1.08 6.38
CA CYS A 105 -13.67 -1.98 5.54
C CYS A 105 -13.85 -3.47 5.90
N THR A 106 -14.69 -3.80 6.86
CA THR A 106 -15.05 -5.18 7.21
C THR A 106 -15.86 -5.87 6.09
N PRO A 107 -15.90 -7.22 6.03
CA PRO A 107 -16.72 -7.96 5.08
C PRO A 107 -18.23 -7.57 5.16
N GLY A 108 -18.93 -7.77 4.05
CA GLY A 108 -20.35 -7.37 3.89
C GLY A 108 -20.48 -5.97 3.28
N ASP A 109 -21.53 -5.74 2.52
CA ASP A 109 -21.76 -4.49 1.79
C ASP A 109 -23.02 -3.74 2.24
N GLU A 110 -23.90 -4.44 2.95
CA GLU A 110 -25.19 -3.89 3.33
C GLU A 110 -25.06 -2.77 4.38
N GLY A 111 -25.74 -1.68 4.13
CA GLY A 111 -25.88 -0.59 5.10
C GLY A 111 -24.68 0.32 5.31
N LYS A 112 -23.54 0.14 4.61
CA LYS A 112 -22.32 0.95 4.84
C LYS A 112 -22.52 2.44 4.65
N VAL A 113 -23.34 2.85 3.66
CA VAL A 113 -23.67 4.27 3.46
C VAL A 113 -24.54 4.79 4.60
N GLY A 114 -25.48 3.98 5.11
CA GLY A 114 -26.27 4.32 6.30
C GLY A 114 -25.39 4.45 7.55
N LYS A 115 -24.44 3.54 7.75
CA LYS A 115 -23.46 3.64 8.84
C LYS A 115 -22.57 4.88 8.71
N PHE A 116 -22.17 5.24 7.49
CA PHE A 116 -21.46 6.49 7.25
C PHE A 116 -22.26 7.70 7.71
N GLN A 117 -23.55 7.76 7.34
CA GLN A 117 -24.45 8.85 7.78
C GLN A 117 -24.61 8.86 9.31
N ALA A 118 -24.78 7.69 9.93
CA ALA A 118 -24.85 7.57 11.39
C ALA A 118 -23.57 8.07 12.07
N PHE A 119 -22.39 7.71 11.53
CA PHE A 119 -21.11 8.24 12.03
C PHE A 119 -21.04 9.76 12.00
N MET A 120 -21.52 10.40 10.92
CA MET A 120 -21.47 11.87 10.82
C MET A 120 -22.28 12.56 11.92
N SER A 121 -23.26 11.88 12.50
CA SER A 121 -24.12 12.37 13.60
C SER A 121 -23.74 11.81 14.98
N SER A 122 -22.79 10.87 15.06
CA SER A 122 -22.34 10.25 16.31
C SER A 122 -21.30 11.10 17.04
N GLU A 123 -20.93 10.70 18.25
CA GLU A 123 -19.79 11.27 19.00
C GLU A 123 -18.43 10.65 18.61
N ALA A 124 -18.43 9.58 17.81
CA ALA A 124 -17.21 8.92 17.38
C ALA A 124 -16.34 9.86 16.50
N GLU A 125 -15.04 9.81 16.70
CA GLU A 125 -14.10 10.75 16.07
C GLU A 125 -13.44 10.20 14.81
N VAL A 126 -13.30 8.88 14.69
CA VAL A 126 -12.51 8.25 13.61
C VAL A 126 -13.33 7.17 12.90
N MET A 127 -13.33 7.23 11.57
CA MET A 127 -13.92 6.20 10.71
C MET A 127 -12.97 5.83 9.60
N VAL A 128 -13.00 4.54 9.22
CA VAL A 128 -12.28 4.01 8.05
C VAL A 128 -13.30 3.46 7.05
N CYS A 129 -13.22 3.88 5.80
CA CYS A 129 -14.12 3.42 4.74
C CYS A 129 -13.38 3.26 3.41
N THR A 130 -14.03 2.63 2.42
CA THR A 130 -13.49 2.59 1.05
C THR A 130 -13.84 3.86 0.29
N HIS A 131 -13.04 4.17 -0.77
CA HIS A 131 -13.35 5.24 -1.72
C HIS A 131 -14.78 5.11 -2.28
N ALA A 132 -15.25 3.88 -2.54
CA ALA A 132 -16.60 3.62 -3.01
C ALA A 132 -17.65 4.04 -1.97
N THR A 133 -17.47 3.64 -0.71
CA THR A 133 -18.38 4.01 0.38
C THR A 133 -18.45 5.53 0.57
N LEU A 134 -17.28 6.20 0.55
CA LEU A 134 -17.21 7.66 0.63
C LEU A 134 -18.00 8.34 -0.48
N ARG A 135 -17.81 7.92 -1.74
CA ARG A 135 -18.52 8.50 -2.89
C ARG A 135 -20.03 8.38 -2.75
N PHE A 136 -20.53 7.17 -2.48
CA PHE A 136 -21.98 6.96 -2.32
C PHE A 136 -22.56 7.70 -1.11
N ALA A 137 -21.79 7.87 -0.04
CA ALA A 137 -22.20 8.67 1.08
C ALA A 137 -22.27 10.16 0.70
N TYR A 138 -21.24 10.68 0.05
CA TYR A 138 -21.19 12.06 -0.40
C TYR A 138 -22.33 12.42 -1.36
N ASP A 139 -22.67 11.53 -2.30
CA ASP A 139 -23.82 11.69 -3.21
C ASP A 139 -25.14 11.89 -2.44
N LYS A 140 -25.26 11.31 -1.24
CA LYS A 140 -26.48 11.40 -0.42
C LYS A 140 -26.50 12.61 0.52
N ILE A 141 -25.34 12.96 1.11
CA ILE A 141 -25.31 13.96 2.20
C ILE A 141 -24.69 15.30 1.78
N GLY A 142 -24.05 15.37 0.62
CA GLY A 142 -23.35 16.56 0.14
C GLY A 142 -22.12 16.94 0.94
N ALA A 143 -21.63 18.16 0.75
CA ALA A 143 -20.40 18.67 1.37
C ALA A 143 -20.61 19.18 2.80
N GLU A 144 -21.79 19.73 3.11
CA GLU A 144 -22.06 20.45 4.37
C GLU A 144 -21.71 19.64 5.64
N PRO A 145 -22.07 18.34 5.77
CA PRO A 145 -21.76 17.55 6.96
C PRO A 145 -20.25 17.37 7.20
N PHE A 146 -19.41 17.57 6.18
CA PHE A 146 -17.94 17.48 6.32
C PHE A 146 -17.28 18.75 6.91
N ALA A 147 -18.07 19.77 7.24
CA ALA A 147 -17.53 20.95 7.92
C ALA A 147 -16.80 20.56 9.21
N ASN A 148 -15.59 21.09 9.39
CA ASN A 148 -14.70 20.75 10.50
C ASN A 148 -14.39 19.24 10.61
N CYS A 149 -14.32 18.54 9.47
CA CYS A 149 -13.86 17.17 9.39
C CYS A 149 -12.54 17.13 8.60
N VAL A 150 -11.72 16.11 8.85
CA VAL A 150 -10.62 15.71 7.97
C VAL A 150 -11.08 14.60 7.07
N LEU A 151 -11.00 14.80 5.77
CA LEU A 151 -11.01 13.72 4.80
C LEU A 151 -9.56 13.32 4.51
N ALA A 152 -9.18 12.14 4.94
CA ALA A 152 -7.87 11.55 4.71
C ALA A 152 -7.98 10.51 3.58
N VAL A 153 -7.35 10.76 2.44
CA VAL A 153 -7.43 9.89 1.25
C VAL A 153 -6.11 9.18 1.05
N ASP A 154 -6.10 7.88 1.26
CA ASP A 154 -4.96 7.03 0.90
C ASP A 154 -5.01 6.63 -0.57
N GLU A 155 -3.83 6.42 -1.18
CA GLU A 155 -3.65 6.20 -2.62
C GLU A 155 -4.40 7.25 -3.48
N PHE A 156 -4.15 8.50 -3.18
CA PHE A 156 -4.84 9.66 -3.75
C PHE A 156 -4.75 9.74 -5.28
N HIS A 157 -3.79 9.04 -5.90
CA HIS A 157 -3.71 8.95 -7.37
C HIS A 157 -4.93 8.27 -8.03
N HIS A 158 -5.79 7.61 -7.25
CA HIS A 158 -7.09 7.15 -7.73
C HIS A 158 -8.12 8.28 -7.91
N ALA A 159 -7.88 9.46 -7.33
CA ALA A 159 -8.59 10.66 -7.72
C ALA A 159 -8.11 11.12 -9.11
N SER A 160 -8.94 11.86 -9.84
CA SER A 160 -8.59 12.41 -11.14
C SER A 160 -9.23 13.78 -11.32
N ALA A 161 -8.56 14.64 -12.06
CA ALA A 161 -9.12 15.90 -12.52
C ALA A 161 -10.18 15.72 -13.62
N ASP A 162 -10.31 14.50 -14.16
CA ASP A 162 -11.34 14.15 -15.12
C ASP A 162 -12.76 14.45 -14.56
N ALA A 163 -13.64 14.92 -15.42
CA ALA A 163 -15.05 15.16 -15.06
C ALA A 163 -15.75 13.88 -14.59
N ASP A 164 -15.37 12.72 -15.13
CA ASP A 164 -15.99 11.43 -14.81
C ASP A 164 -15.41 10.79 -13.53
N SER A 165 -14.38 11.40 -12.92
CA SER A 165 -13.79 10.89 -11.67
C SER A 165 -14.67 11.24 -10.46
N ARG A 166 -15.44 10.28 -10.00
CA ARG A 166 -16.31 10.42 -8.83
C ARG A 166 -15.55 10.77 -7.53
N LEU A 167 -14.36 10.23 -7.31
CA LEU A 167 -13.54 10.60 -6.16
C LEU A 167 -12.99 12.03 -6.31
N GLY A 168 -12.64 12.41 -7.55
CA GLY A 168 -12.25 13.77 -7.86
C GLY A 168 -13.39 14.79 -7.61
N GLU A 169 -14.64 14.41 -7.90
CA GLU A 169 -15.82 15.24 -7.59
C GLU A 169 -15.96 15.49 -6.08
N VAL A 170 -15.83 14.45 -5.26
CA VAL A 170 -15.87 14.60 -3.79
C VAL A 170 -14.83 15.60 -3.31
N VAL A 171 -13.59 15.44 -3.76
CA VAL A 171 -12.46 16.32 -3.36
C VAL A 171 -12.75 17.76 -3.80
N ARG A 172 -13.12 17.98 -5.06
CA ARG A 172 -13.45 19.33 -5.58
C ARG A 172 -14.65 19.96 -4.85
N GLY A 173 -15.68 19.18 -4.56
CA GLY A 173 -16.86 19.65 -3.83
C GLY A 173 -16.52 20.09 -2.41
N LEU A 174 -15.69 19.32 -1.70
CA LEU A 174 -15.21 19.69 -0.36
C LEU A 174 -14.27 20.92 -0.37
N MET A 175 -13.43 21.04 -1.40
CA MET A 175 -12.57 22.22 -1.58
C MET A 175 -13.38 23.48 -1.94
N ALA A 176 -14.45 23.35 -2.71
CA ALA A 176 -15.35 24.44 -3.04
C ALA A 176 -16.16 24.93 -1.82
N ASP A 177 -16.57 24.00 -0.96
CA ASP A 177 -17.23 24.32 0.32
C ASP A 177 -16.24 24.99 1.31
N GLY A 178 -14.97 24.57 1.30
CA GLY A 178 -13.86 25.21 2.03
C GLY A 178 -13.83 24.99 3.54
N ARG A 179 -14.74 24.21 4.12
CA ARG A 179 -14.85 23.98 5.58
C ARG A 179 -14.24 22.66 6.02
N ALA A 180 -13.93 21.75 5.10
CA ALA A 180 -13.24 20.49 5.37
C ALA A 180 -11.72 20.64 5.26
N HIS A 181 -10.97 19.83 6.00
CA HIS A 181 -9.54 19.61 5.77
C HIS A 181 -9.35 18.37 4.90
N ILE A 182 -8.33 18.37 4.06
CA ILE A 182 -8.00 17.22 3.21
C ILE A 182 -6.53 16.84 3.41
N VAL A 183 -6.29 15.60 3.78
CA VAL A 183 -4.95 15.00 3.85
C VAL A 183 -4.86 13.91 2.80
N ALA A 184 -4.19 14.20 1.70
CA ALA A 184 -4.03 13.29 0.58
C ALA A 184 -2.67 12.60 0.64
N MET A 185 -2.64 11.28 0.48
CA MET A 185 -1.40 10.49 0.49
C MET A 185 -1.30 9.61 -0.74
N THR A 186 -0.10 9.52 -1.31
CA THR A 186 0.13 8.66 -2.47
C THR A 186 1.57 8.17 -2.53
N GLY A 187 1.75 6.93 -3.00
CA GLY A 187 3.05 6.36 -3.35
C GLY A 187 3.53 6.82 -4.73
N SER A 188 2.60 7.04 -5.64
CA SER A 188 2.86 7.52 -6.99
C SER A 188 1.87 8.63 -7.32
N TYR A 189 2.35 9.80 -7.68
CA TYR A 189 1.50 10.90 -8.15
C TYR A 189 1.36 10.89 -9.68
N PHE A 190 1.77 9.80 -10.28
CA PHE A 190 1.68 9.55 -11.72
C PHE A 190 0.74 8.37 -11.99
N ARG A 191 -0.27 8.59 -12.80
CA ARG A 191 -1.30 7.59 -13.11
C ARG A 191 -0.96 6.70 -14.31
N GLY A 192 0.02 7.10 -15.10
CA GLY A 192 0.36 6.42 -16.36
C GLY A 192 -0.46 6.91 -17.56
N ASP A 193 -1.44 7.79 -17.33
CA ASP A 193 -2.20 8.47 -18.39
C ASP A 193 -1.86 9.98 -18.43
N SER A 194 -2.43 10.71 -19.37
CA SER A 194 -2.21 12.15 -19.53
C SER A 194 -3.08 13.02 -18.63
N ILE A 195 -3.94 12.41 -17.79
CA ILE A 195 -4.90 13.15 -16.97
C ILE A 195 -4.26 13.42 -15.60
N PRO A 196 -4.16 14.69 -15.15
CA PRO A 196 -3.60 15.02 -13.86
C PRO A 196 -4.51 14.51 -12.71
N VAL A 197 -3.94 14.27 -11.54
CA VAL A 197 -4.67 13.86 -10.33
C VAL A 197 -5.53 15.02 -9.82
N LEU A 198 -5.00 16.24 -9.85
CA LEU A 198 -5.71 17.48 -9.52
C LEU A 198 -5.56 18.47 -10.66
N ARG A 199 -6.52 19.38 -10.79
CA ARG A 199 -6.34 20.56 -11.64
C ARG A 199 -5.23 21.44 -11.07
N PRO A 200 -4.44 22.14 -11.89
CA PRO A 200 -3.35 22.99 -11.40
C PRO A 200 -3.80 23.98 -10.33
N GLU A 201 -4.94 24.64 -10.50
CA GLU A 201 -5.50 25.59 -9.56
C GLU A 201 -5.90 24.98 -8.20
N ASP A 202 -6.27 23.71 -8.18
CA ASP A 202 -6.57 22.98 -6.96
C ASP A 202 -5.30 22.44 -6.31
N GLU A 203 -4.34 21.99 -7.11
CA GLU A 203 -3.06 21.49 -6.61
C GLU A 203 -2.23 22.60 -5.92
N GLU A 204 -2.33 23.85 -6.39
CA GLU A 204 -1.67 25.01 -5.78
C GLU A 204 -2.13 25.27 -4.34
N LYS A 205 -3.34 24.89 -3.98
CA LYS A 205 -3.89 25.04 -2.62
C LYS A 205 -3.30 24.05 -1.62
N PHE A 206 -2.68 22.97 -2.11
CA PHE A 206 -2.09 21.95 -1.24
C PHE A 206 -0.68 22.33 -0.79
N THR A 207 -0.43 22.27 0.52
CA THR A 207 0.93 22.14 1.04
C THR A 207 1.48 20.79 0.65
N ARG A 208 2.66 20.77 0.01
CA ARG A 208 3.25 19.53 -0.54
C ARG A 208 4.39 19.04 0.33
N VAL A 209 4.31 17.81 0.73
CA VAL A 209 5.40 17.09 1.40
C VAL A 209 5.87 15.96 0.50
N SER A 210 7.14 15.97 0.13
CA SER A 210 7.75 14.92 -0.69
C SER A 210 8.83 14.19 0.11
N TYR A 211 8.81 12.87 0.00
CA TYR A 211 9.86 11.98 0.48
C TYR A 211 10.18 10.99 -0.63
N THR A 212 11.41 10.97 -1.08
CA THR A 212 11.78 10.25 -2.31
C THR A 212 12.15 8.80 -2.03
N TYR A 213 12.09 7.94 -3.06
CA TYR A 213 12.65 6.60 -3.00
C TYR A 213 14.12 6.60 -2.62
N TYR A 214 14.89 7.55 -3.17
CA TYR A 214 16.31 7.65 -2.85
C TYR A 214 16.52 7.92 -1.36
N GLU A 215 15.81 8.88 -0.76
CA GLU A 215 15.89 9.17 0.68
C GLU A 215 15.55 7.93 1.50
N GLN A 216 14.46 7.22 1.15
CA GLN A 216 14.04 6.02 1.87
C GLN A 216 15.09 4.91 1.78
N LEU A 217 15.53 4.58 0.58
CA LEU A 217 16.45 3.47 0.34
C LEU A 217 17.86 3.78 0.88
N ASN A 218 18.32 5.02 0.76
CA ASN A 218 19.58 5.48 1.34
C ASN A 218 19.58 5.40 2.89
N GLY A 219 18.39 5.56 3.47
CA GLY A 219 18.17 5.47 4.92
C GLY A 219 17.97 4.07 5.47
N TYR A 220 18.01 3.01 4.67
CA TYR A 220 17.97 1.64 5.17
C TYR A 220 19.34 1.18 5.64
N THR A 221 19.38 0.39 6.72
CA THR A 221 20.65 -0.06 7.33
C THR A 221 21.41 -1.07 6.48
N TYR A 222 20.69 -1.94 5.76
CA TYR A 222 21.30 -3.10 5.09
C TYR A 222 21.28 -3.03 3.56
N LEU A 223 20.59 -2.08 2.96
CA LEU A 223 20.51 -1.94 1.51
C LEU A 223 21.77 -1.25 0.98
N LYS A 224 22.63 -2.01 0.30
CA LYS A 224 23.90 -1.49 -0.25
C LYS A 224 23.74 -0.86 -1.63
N SER A 225 23.03 -1.54 -2.51
CA SER A 225 22.85 -1.09 -3.89
C SER A 225 21.57 -1.64 -4.50
N LEU A 226 21.08 -0.95 -5.52
CA LEU A 226 20.00 -1.39 -6.38
C LEU A 226 20.51 -1.37 -7.83
N GLY A 227 20.36 -2.50 -8.52
CA GLY A 227 20.52 -2.61 -9.97
C GLY A 227 19.15 -2.76 -10.64
N ILE A 228 18.91 -2.06 -11.72
CA ILE A 228 17.72 -2.22 -12.55
C ILE A 228 18.18 -2.66 -13.92
N GLY A 229 17.77 -3.87 -14.33
CA GLY A 229 18.02 -4.42 -15.66
C GLY A 229 16.71 -4.64 -16.41
N TYR A 230 16.78 -4.60 -17.73
CA TYR A 230 15.65 -4.93 -18.60
C TYR A 230 16.03 -6.13 -19.47
N HIS A 231 15.10 -7.05 -19.64
CA HIS A 231 15.22 -8.16 -20.56
C HIS A 231 14.18 -7.99 -21.67
N PHE A 232 14.66 -7.78 -22.89
CA PHE A 232 13.79 -7.68 -24.08
C PHE A 232 13.62 -9.06 -24.69
N TYR A 233 12.40 -9.48 -24.91
CA TYR A 233 12.09 -10.80 -25.44
C TYR A 233 11.07 -10.74 -26.57
N ARG A 234 11.00 -11.81 -27.35
CA ARG A 234 9.94 -12.06 -28.34
C ARG A 234 9.25 -13.37 -27.97
N GLY A 235 7.92 -13.40 -28.05
CA GLY A 235 7.14 -14.59 -27.73
C GLY A 235 6.48 -14.50 -26.37
N ARG A 236 6.42 -15.61 -25.65
CA ARG A 236 5.74 -15.69 -24.35
C ARG A 236 6.68 -15.22 -23.24
N TYR A 237 6.14 -14.44 -22.29
CA TYR A 237 6.93 -13.97 -21.15
C TYR A 237 7.46 -15.12 -20.27
N LEU A 238 6.74 -16.26 -20.22
CA LEU A 238 7.17 -17.43 -19.47
C LEU A 238 8.48 -18.02 -20.02
N ASP A 239 8.65 -18.02 -21.32
CA ASP A 239 9.89 -18.49 -21.93
C ASP A 239 11.02 -17.53 -21.59
N ALA A 240 10.75 -16.24 -21.61
CA ALA A 240 11.72 -15.19 -21.26
C ALA A 240 12.10 -15.19 -19.78
N ILE A 241 11.16 -15.41 -18.86
CA ILE A 241 11.45 -15.42 -17.42
C ILE A 241 12.39 -16.55 -17.07
N THR A 242 12.25 -17.71 -17.72
CA THR A 242 13.13 -18.87 -17.50
C THR A 242 14.56 -18.62 -17.91
N GLU A 243 14.80 -17.74 -18.89
CA GLU A 243 16.17 -17.34 -19.31
C GLU A 243 16.91 -16.48 -18.27
N VAL A 244 16.16 -15.81 -17.37
CA VAL A 244 16.74 -14.87 -16.40
C VAL A 244 16.78 -15.42 -14.98
N LEU A 245 16.13 -16.56 -14.72
CA LEU A 245 16.17 -17.21 -13.41
C LEU A 245 17.58 -17.77 -13.12
N ASP A 246 18.09 -17.43 -11.94
CA ASP A 246 19.40 -17.83 -11.46
C ASP A 246 19.23 -18.58 -10.13
N PRO A 247 19.50 -19.91 -10.09
CA PRO A 247 19.30 -20.72 -8.89
C PRO A 247 20.22 -20.33 -7.72
N ASP A 248 21.20 -19.48 -7.96
CA ASP A 248 22.11 -18.98 -6.91
C ASP A 248 21.66 -17.64 -6.32
N LYS A 249 20.56 -17.09 -6.81
CA LYS A 249 19.99 -15.83 -6.32
C LYS A 249 18.62 -16.04 -5.69
N LYS A 250 18.40 -15.36 -4.57
CA LYS A 250 17.05 -15.23 -4.01
C LYS A 250 16.20 -14.37 -4.93
N THR A 251 15.03 -14.89 -5.30
CA THR A 251 14.22 -14.30 -6.36
C THR A 251 12.75 -14.19 -5.94
N ILE A 252 12.15 -13.06 -6.19
CA ILE A 252 10.70 -12.86 -6.13
C ILE A 252 10.20 -12.74 -7.55
N ILE A 253 9.25 -13.61 -7.93
CA ILE A 253 8.64 -13.63 -9.25
C ILE A 253 7.23 -13.07 -9.13
N HIS A 254 6.98 -11.95 -9.80
CA HIS A 254 5.64 -11.39 -9.91
C HIS A 254 4.97 -11.89 -11.18
N ILE A 255 3.88 -12.66 -11.01
CA ILE A 255 3.09 -13.20 -12.12
C ILE A 255 2.02 -12.17 -12.53
N PRO A 256 1.85 -11.87 -13.84
CA PRO A 256 0.86 -10.93 -14.32
C PRO A 256 -0.57 -11.31 -13.91
N SER A 257 -1.43 -10.31 -13.68
CA SER A 257 -2.86 -10.55 -13.48
C SER A 257 -3.46 -11.30 -14.66
N VAL A 258 -4.45 -12.17 -14.42
CA VAL A 258 -5.20 -12.88 -15.48
C VAL A 258 -5.83 -11.96 -16.53
N ASN A 259 -6.05 -10.69 -16.17
CA ASN A 259 -6.57 -9.67 -17.07
C ASN A 259 -5.48 -8.98 -17.90
N ALA A 260 -4.21 -9.19 -17.60
CA ALA A 260 -3.10 -8.61 -18.36
C ALA A 260 -2.99 -9.30 -19.74
N THR A 261 -2.52 -8.54 -20.72
CA THR A 261 -2.35 -9.01 -22.10
C THR A 261 -1.32 -10.15 -22.17
N GLU A 262 -0.31 -10.09 -21.33
CA GLU A 262 0.82 -11.04 -21.27
C GLU A 262 0.47 -12.33 -20.55
N SER A 263 -0.63 -12.37 -19.77
CA SER A 263 -1.03 -13.54 -18.99
C SER A 263 -1.54 -14.67 -19.88
N THR A 264 -1.21 -15.91 -19.50
CA THR A 264 -1.79 -17.13 -20.11
C THR A 264 -3.26 -17.34 -19.72
N LYS A 265 -3.81 -16.49 -18.85
CA LYS A 265 -5.16 -16.57 -18.23
C LYS A 265 -5.31 -17.71 -17.22
N VAL A 266 -4.30 -18.54 -17.04
CA VAL A 266 -4.31 -19.67 -16.09
C VAL A 266 -3.04 -19.63 -15.25
N LYS A 267 -3.13 -19.04 -14.08
CA LYS A 267 -1.98 -18.78 -13.18
C LYS A 267 -1.22 -20.05 -12.78
N TYR A 268 -1.92 -21.14 -12.53
CA TYR A 268 -1.28 -22.42 -12.16
C TYR A 268 -0.35 -22.92 -13.26
N VAL A 269 -0.77 -22.84 -14.53
CA VAL A 269 0.07 -23.23 -15.66
C VAL A 269 1.35 -22.37 -15.71
N GLU A 270 1.26 -21.13 -15.26
CA GLU A 270 2.42 -20.23 -15.18
C GLU A 270 3.37 -20.66 -14.06
N VAL A 271 2.82 -20.96 -12.88
CA VAL A 271 3.59 -21.47 -11.73
C VAL A 271 4.23 -22.82 -12.03
N ASP A 272 3.44 -23.77 -12.56
CA ASP A 272 3.94 -25.10 -12.91
C ASP A 272 5.13 -25.02 -13.88
N ARG A 273 5.04 -24.19 -14.91
CA ARG A 273 6.15 -24.01 -15.87
C ARG A 273 7.39 -23.42 -15.23
N ILE A 274 7.23 -22.48 -14.30
CA ILE A 274 8.36 -21.90 -13.56
C ILE A 274 8.98 -22.96 -12.67
N LEU A 275 8.18 -23.76 -11.96
CA LEU A 275 8.66 -24.87 -11.13
C LEU A 275 9.38 -25.92 -11.97
N ASP A 276 8.80 -26.37 -13.10
CA ASP A 276 9.41 -27.31 -14.03
C ASP A 276 10.76 -26.81 -14.56
N HIS A 277 10.87 -25.49 -14.80
CA HIS A 277 12.13 -24.89 -15.22
C HIS A 277 13.17 -24.90 -14.10
N LEU A 278 12.76 -24.61 -12.88
CA LEU A 278 13.65 -24.62 -11.71
C LEU A 278 14.15 -26.02 -11.38
N GLY A 279 13.33 -27.05 -11.62
CA GLY A 279 13.75 -28.44 -11.41
C GLY A 279 12.61 -29.37 -11.06
N GLU A 280 12.93 -30.49 -10.42
CA GLU A 280 11.97 -31.49 -9.96
C GLU A 280 11.45 -31.14 -8.56
N VAL A 281 10.14 -31.02 -8.41
CA VAL A 281 9.49 -30.87 -7.09
C VAL A 281 9.56 -32.21 -6.36
N ILE A 282 10.41 -32.28 -5.30
CA ILE A 282 10.62 -33.51 -4.53
C ILE A 282 9.51 -33.70 -3.49
N SER A 283 9.13 -32.64 -2.81
CA SER A 283 8.14 -32.67 -1.73
C SER A 283 7.60 -31.27 -1.45
N THR A 284 6.47 -31.23 -0.77
CA THR A 284 5.92 -30.03 -0.16
C THR A 284 5.90 -30.23 1.36
N ASP A 285 6.54 -29.33 2.07
CA ASP A 285 6.56 -29.34 3.53
C ASP A 285 5.17 -29.01 4.08
N GLN A 286 4.63 -29.90 4.88
CA GLN A 286 3.25 -29.77 5.40
C GLN A 286 3.14 -28.71 6.52
N GLU A 287 4.22 -28.36 7.19
CA GLU A 287 4.25 -27.36 8.24
C GLU A 287 4.37 -25.94 7.66
N THR A 288 5.28 -25.76 6.72
CA THR A 288 5.62 -24.46 6.15
C THR A 288 4.88 -24.15 4.84
N GLY A 289 4.39 -25.16 4.14
CA GLY A 289 3.79 -25.05 2.81
C GLY A 289 4.81 -24.81 1.68
N LEU A 290 6.11 -24.85 1.97
CA LEU A 290 7.16 -24.63 0.98
C LEU A 290 7.39 -25.87 0.10
N HIS A 291 7.59 -25.65 -1.20
CA HIS A 291 8.03 -26.70 -2.10
C HIS A 291 9.56 -26.87 -2.03
N LEU A 292 10.01 -28.10 -1.95
CA LEU A 292 11.42 -28.45 -2.10
C LEU A 292 11.68 -28.89 -3.55
N VAL A 293 12.45 -28.13 -4.28
CA VAL A 293 12.75 -28.32 -5.70
C VAL A 293 14.21 -28.70 -5.89
N ARG A 294 14.48 -29.78 -6.60
CA ARG A 294 15.85 -30.18 -6.98
C ARG A 294 16.20 -29.59 -8.34
N HIS A 295 17.05 -28.58 -8.34
CA HIS A 295 17.58 -28.01 -9.57
C HIS A 295 18.51 -28.99 -10.31
N LYS A 296 18.67 -28.82 -11.63
CA LYS A 296 19.55 -29.64 -12.49
C LYS A 296 21.02 -29.69 -12.04
N SER A 297 21.48 -28.65 -11.31
CA SER A 297 22.82 -28.63 -10.70
C SER A 297 22.94 -29.49 -9.44
N GLY A 298 21.86 -30.11 -8.96
CA GLY A 298 21.82 -30.84 -7.70
C GLY A 298 21.48 -29.96 -6.48
N LYS A 299 21.40 -28.65 -6.63
CA LYS A 299 21.01 -27.73 -5.56
C LYS A 299 19.55 -27.95 -5.19
N LEU A 300 19.27 -27.92 -3.89
CA LEU A 300 17.92 -27.91 -3.36
C LEU A 300 17.46 -26.47 -3.14
N LEU A 301 16.31 -26.14 -3.70
CA LEU A 301 15.68 -24.81 -3.63
C LEU A 301 14.40 -24.90 -2.82
N LYS A 302 14.16 -23.93 -1.94
CA LYS A 302 12.91 -23.77 -1.22
C LYS A 302 12.06 -22.72 -1.93
N VAL A 303 10.89 -23.12 -2.41
CA VAL A 303 10.01 -22.26 -3.21
C VAL A 303 8.70 -22.03 -2.47
N ALA A 304 8.32 -20.77 -2.28
CA ALA A 304 7.06 -20.35 -1.72
C ALA A 304 6.08 -20.00 -2.85
N ASP A 305 4.98 -20.74 -2.95
CA ASP A 305 3.88 -20.42 -3.87
C ASP A 305 2.79 -19.62 -3.16
N LEU A 306 2.62 -18.36 -3.55
CA LEU A 306 1.56 -17.46 -3.06
C LEU A 306 0.39 -17.32 -4.03
N VAL A 307 0.42 -18.09 -5.11
CA VAL A 307 -0.66 -18.15 -6.13
C VAL A 307 -1.65 -19.27 -5.83
N GLU A 308 -1.31 -20.16 -4.89
CA GLU A 308 -2.11 -21.30 -4.44
C GLU A 308 -3.56 -20.92 -4.10
N ASP A 309 -4.53 -21.66 -4.63
CA ASP A 309 -5.96 -21.40 -4.39
C ASP A 309 -6.42 -21.80 -2.99
N ASP A 310 -5.80 -22.83 -2.40
CA ASP A 310 -6.14 -23.22 -1.03
C ASP A 310 -5.70 -22.12 -0.07
N ALA A 311 -6.70 -21.40 0.45
CA ALA A 311 -6.46 -20.29 1.36
C ALA A 311 -5.66 -20.71 2.61
N LYS A 312 -5.84 -21.95 3.11
CA LYS A 312 -5.12 -22.42 4.29
C LYS A 312 -3.64 -22.64 4.00
N THR A 313 -3.33 -23.21 2.84
CA THR A 313 -1.95 -23.42 2.38
C THR A 313 -1.27 -22.08 2.14
N ARG A 314 -1.93 -21.16 1.46
CA ARG A 314 -1.43 -19.80 1.22
C ARG A 314 -1.17 -19.04 2.53
N ASP A 315 -2.11 -19.08 3.48
CA ASP A 315 -1.95 -18.41 4.78
C ASP A 315 -0.78 -18.99 5.57
N ARG A 316 -0.57 -20.30 5.50
CA ARG A 316 0.58 -20.98 6.11
C ARG A 316 1.91 -20.53 5.49
N VAL A 317 2.00 -20.49 4.17
CA VAL A 317 3.17 -19.97 3.44
C VAL A 317 3.44 -18.52 3.84
N MET A 318 2.41 -17.68 3.89
CA MET A 318 2.52 -16.29 4.30
C MET A 318 3.00 -16.13 5.75
N GLU A 319 2.54 -16.98 6.66
CA GLU A 319 2.99 -16.98 8.05
C GLU A 319 4.47 -17.40 8.15
N THR A 320 4.85 -18.44 7.41
CA THR A 320 6.25 -18.87 7.29
C THR A 320 7.14 -17.73 6.81
N LEU A 321 6.73 -17.03 5.74
CA LEU A 321 7.49 -15.90 5.19
C LEU A 321 7.61 -14.71 6.17
N ARG A 322 6.60 -14.45 6.99
CA ARG A 322 6.65 -13.40 8.02
C ARG A 322 7.61 -13.71 9.16
N ASN A 323 7.79 -14.99 9.45
CA ASN A 323 8.61 -15.47 10.57
C ASN A 323 10.04 -15.85 10.16
N ILE A 324 10.39 -15.69 8.88
CA ILE A 324 11.77 -15.91 8.40
C ILE A 324 12.73 -14.96 9.09
N SER A 325 13.70 -15.52 9.79
CA SER A 325 14.76 -14.77 10.49
C SER A 325 16.15 -14.91 9.85
N GLY A 326 16.31 -15.87 8.95
CA GLY A 326 17.58 -16.22 8.33
C GLY A 326 17.61 -16.07 6.80
N ALA A 327 18.81 -15.84 6.27
CA ALA A 327 19.01 -15.66 4.83
C ALA A 327 18.76 -16.94 4.01
N ASP A 328 18.72 -18.11 4.64
CA ASP A 328 18.73 -19.41 3.96
C ASP A 328 17.36 -20.12 3.93
N ASP A 329 16.32 -19.45 4.42
CA ASP A 329 15.05 -20.11 4.65
C ASP A 329 14.15 -20.26 3.39
N VAL A 330 14.26 -19.36 2.41
CA VAL A 330 13.52 -19.44 1.14
C VAL A 330 14.36 -18.90 -0.02
N ASP A 331 14.39 -19.61 -1.14
CA ASP A 331 15.12 -19.22 -2.35
C ASP A 331 14.24 -18.46 -3.36
N TYR A 332 12.99 -18.88 -3.52
CA TYR A 332 12.04 -18.31 -4.50
C TYR A 332 10.68 -18.03 -3.89
N HIS A 333 10.09 -16.90 -4.26
CA HIS A 333 8.71 -16.55 -3.94
C HIS A 333 7.95 -16.28 -5.23
N HIS A 334 6.82 -16.95 -5.41
CA HIS A 334 5.86 -16.60 -6.45
C HIS A 334 4.76 -15.73 -5.86
N CYS A 335 4.52 -14.57 -6.40
CA CYS A 335 3.37 -13.76 -6.05
C CYS A 335 2.62 -13.34 -7.32
N ALA A 336 1.30 -13.44 -7.28
CA ALA A 336 0.43 -12.85 -8.27
C ALA A 336 -0.24 -11.63 -7.67
N ARG A 337 -0.35 -10.57 -8.44
CA ARG A 337 -1.23 -9.48 -8.12
C ARG A 337 -2.63 -9.90 -8.55
N ASP A 338 -3.45 -10.36 -7.61
CA ASP A 338 -4.88 -10.38 -7.83
C ASP A 338 -5.37 -8.93 -7.88
N GLY A 339 -6.31 -8.63 -8.75
CA GLY A 339 -6.96 -7.32 -8.78
C GLY A 339 -7.77 -7.01 -7.51
N GLN A 340 -7.56 -7.80 -6.45
CA GLN A 340 -8.17 -7.69 -5.15
C GLN A 340 -7.14 -8.07 -4.09
N GLY A 341 -6.35 -7.10 -3.63
CA GLY A 341 -5.53 -7.25 -2.46
C GLY A 341 -4.03 -7.04 -2.72
N GLY A 342 -3.53 -5.92 -2.23
CA GLY A 342 -2.10 -5.67 -2.12
C GLY A 342 -1.47 -6.54 -1.04
N ILE A 343 -0.22 -6.95 -1.26
CA ILE A 343 0.70 -7.40 -0.22
C ILE A 343 1.14 -6.21 0.62
#